data_06bb6c5070731aa66c30516ac2acf0c4
#
_entry.id   06bb6c5070731aa66c30516ac2acf0c4
#
_cell.length_a   1.000
_cell.length_b   1.000
_cell.length_c   1.000
_cell.angle_alpha   90.00
_cell.angle_beta   90.00
_cell.angle_gamma   90.00
#
_symmetry.space_group_name_H-M   'P 1'
#
loop_
_entity.id
_entity.type
_entity.pdbx_description
1 polymer ?
#
loop_
_entity_poly.entity_id
_entity_poly.type
_entity_poly.pdbx_seq_one_letter_code
_entity_poly.pdbx_strand_id
1 'polypeptide(L)'
;MEGFTIGLALVDAIPVLSFGISMVIIASRFPSPLFMIGAILSVLGGCCKVAWKLVLGIAKKDLRWLNKPFVPMMASGFLLLLISLIAGFGKIDWAGVGAAIISVPSILFFAAWIGLMGFMGWYRKNKFRNDDAASNWTAQIINAVGQTCLLLGILFAG
;
A
#
# COMPACT_ATOMS: atom_id res chain seq x y z
N MET A 1 17.50 -14.45 11.92
CA MET A 1 16.21 -13.71 11.79
C MET A 1 15.54 -13.56 13.16
N GLU A 2 16.35 -13.19 14.15
CA GLU A 2 15.85 -12.85 15.47
C GLU A 2 15.11 -11.51 15.38
N GLY A 3 13.92 -11.39 16.02
CA GLY A 3 13.16 -10.16 16.08
C GLY A 3 11.94 -10.07 15.14
N PHE A 4 11.70 -11.05 14.28
CA PHE A 4 10.42 -11.14 13.56
C PHE A 4 9.32 -11.68 14.47
N THR A 5 8.38 -10.82 14.82
CA THR A 5 7.29 -11.10 15.74
C THR A 5 5.94 -11.11 15.01
N ILE A 6 4.93 -11.73 15.63
CA ILE A 6 3.55 -11.66 15.16
C ILE A 6 3.08 -10.20 15.07
N GLY A 7 3.49 -9.36 16.04
CA GLY A 7 3.18 -7.93 16.03
C GLY A 7 3.69 -7.22 14.77
N LEU A 8 4.89 -7.54 14.27
CA LEU A 8 5.42 -6.98 13.04
C LEU A 8 4.58 -7.39 11.81
N ALA A 9 4.07 -8.63 11.79
CA ALA A 9 3.19 -9.09 10.71
C ALA A 9 1.82 -8.40 10.76
N LEU A 10 1.27 -8.18 11.95
CA LEU A 10 0.00 -7.45 12.13
C LEU A 10 0.12 -5.99 11.69
N VAL A 11 1.22 -5.31 12.06
CA VAL A 11 1.48 -3.94 11.58
C VAL A 11 1.66 -3.91 10.06
N ASP A 12 2.28 -4.93 9.45
CA ASP A 12 2.42 -5.04 7.99
C ASP A 12 1.08 -5.33 7.27
N ALA A 13 0.06 -5.83 7.99
CA ALA A 13 -1.28 -6.01 7.44
C ALA A 13 -2.05 -4.68 7.30
N ILE A 14 -1.79 -3.70 8.16
CA ILE A 14 -2.48 -2.39 8.13
C ILE A 14 -2.37 -1.72 6.77
N PRO A 15 -1.19 -1.53 6.17
CA PRO A 15 -1.09 -0.93 4.84
C PRO A 15 -1.78 -1.72 3.75
N VAL A 16 -1.82 -3.05 3.83
CA VAL A 16 -2.52 -3.90 2.85
C VAL A 16 -4.02 -3.68 2.92
N LEU A 17 -4.58 -3.63 4.14
CA LEU A 17 -6.00 -3.37 4.36
C LEU A 17 -6.37 -1.93 3.95
N SER A 18 -5.60 -0.93 4.38
CA SER A 18 -5.86 0.48 4.04
C SER A 18 -5.80 0.70 2.53
N PHE A 19 -4.80 0.13 1.85
CA PHE A 19 -4.70 0.17 0.40
C PHE A 19 -5.88 -0.54 -0.27
N GLY A 20 -6.25 -1.74 0.19
CA GLY A 20 -7.36 -2.51 -0.37
C GLY A 20 -8.69 -1.73 -0.27
N ILE A 21 -9.01 -1.16 0.89
CA ILE A 21 -10.21 -0.33 1.08
C ILE A 21 -10.16 0.91 0.17
N SER A 22 -9.02 1.58 0.08
CA SER A 22 -8.80 2.71 -0.83
C SER A 22 -9.11 2.34 -2.29
N MET A 23 -8.62 1.19 -2.74
CA MET A 23 -8.86 0.72 -4.11
C MET A 23 -10.33 0.38 -4.37
N VAL A 24 -11.05 -0.18 -3.40
CA VAL A 24 -12.50 -0.44 -3.52
C VAL A 24 -13.27 0.88 -3.66
N ILE A 25 -12.94 1.89 -2.85
CA ILE A 25 -13.59 3.22 -2.93
C ILE A 25 -13.33 3.86 -4.29
N ILE A 26 -12.08 3.84 -4.77
CA ILE A 26 -11.74 4.40 -6.09
C ILE A 26 -12.45 3.62 -7.21
N ALA A 27 -12.46 2.29 -7.14
CA ALA A 27 -13.10 1.45 -8.15
C ALA A 27 -14.62 1.65 -8.23
N SER A 28 -15.28 2.00 -7.13
CA SER A 28 -16.71 2.33 -7.13
C SER A 28 -17.04 3.61 -7.90
N ARG A 29 -16.06 4.53 -8.00
CA ARG A 29 -16.18 5.79 -8.76
C ARG A 29 -15.62 5.70 -10.17
N PHE A 30 -14.70 4.77 -10.39
CA PHE A 30 -14.06 4.51 -11.67
C PHE A 30 -14.19 3.02 -12.03
N PRO A 31 -15.38 2.60 -12.55
CA PRO A 31 -15.67 1.19 -12.82
C PRO A 31 -14.91 0.70 -14.05
N SER A 32 -13.65 0.30 -13.87
CA SER A 32 -12.82 -0.31 -14.89
C SER A 32 -12.42 -1.73 -14.47
N PRO A 33 -12.74 -2.76 -15.25
CA PRO A 33 -12.32 -4.13 -14.96
C PRO A 33 -10.80 -4.26 -14.82
N LEU A 34 -10.05 -3.53 -15.64
CA LEU A 34 -8.59 -3.54 -15.60
C LEU A 34 -8.07 -2.94 -14.29
N PHE A 35 -8.71 -1.87 -13.82
CA PHE A 35 -8.42 -1.26 -12.51
C PHE A 35 -8.65 -2.27 -11.37
N MET A 36 -9.79 -2.96 -11.38
CA MET A 36 -10.11 -3.97 -10.38
C MET A 36 -9.11 -5.12 -10.36
N ILE A 37 -8.72 -5.64 -11.51
CA ILE A 37 -7.71 -6.71 -11.59
C ILE A 37 -6.38 -6.22 -11.01
N GLY A 38 -5.94 -5.01 -11.37
CA GLY A 38 -4.72 -4.41 -10.83
C GLY A 38 -4.75 -4.24 -9.31
N ALA A 39 -5.88 -3.78 -8.77
CA ALA A 39 -6.10 -3.63 -7.34
C ALA A 39 -6.05 -4.99 -6.62
N ILE A 40 -6.76 -6.00 -7.13
CA ILE A 40 -6.78 -7.36 -6.56
C ILE A 40 -5.37 -7.96 -6.54
N LEU A 41 -4.63 -7.87 -7.65
CA LEU A 41 -3.25 -8.38 -7.72
C LEU A 41 -2.35 -7.70 -6.69
N SER A 42 -2.46 -6.39 -6.54
CA SER A 42 -1.66 -5.64 -5.56
C SER A 42 -1.98 -6.07 -4.12
N VAL A 43 -3.26 -6.20 -3.79
CA VAL A 43 -3.72 -6.66 -2.45
C VAL A 43 -3.25 -8.09 -2.19
N LEU A 44 -3.41 -9.01 -3.15
CA LEU A 44 -2.97 -10.40 -3.01
C LEU A 44 -1.44 -10.49 -2.81
N GLY A 45 -0.67 -9.69 -3.55
CA GLY A 45 0.78 -9.58 -3.33
C GLY A 45 1.11 -9.17 -1.90
N GLY A 46 0.42 -8.13 -1.38
CA GLY A 46 0.55 -7.70 0.00
C GLY A 46 0.18 -8.80 1.01
N CYS A 47 -0.93 -9.51 0.79
CA CYS A 47 -1.36 -10.65 1.62
C CYS A 47 -0.31 -11.77 1.66
N CYS A 48 0.31 -12.11 0.53
CA CYS A 48 1.37 -13.11 0.47
C CYS A 48 2.56 -12.73 1.39
N LYS A 49 2.96 -11.46 1.38
CA LYS A 49 4.02 -10.94 2.24
C LYS A 49 3.65 -10.99 3.73
N VAL A 50 2.42 -10.60 4.07
CA VAL A 50 1.91 -10.67 5.45
C VAL A 50 1.86 -12.11 5.92
N ALA A 51 1.32 -13.02 5.10
CA ALA A 51 1.27 -14.45 5.40
C ALA A 51 2.66 -15.05 5.64
N TRP A 52 3.66 -14.69 4.80
CA TRP A 52 5.04 -15.10 5.03
C TRP A 52 5.57 -14.65 6.39
N LYS A 53 5.34 -13.37 6.76
CA LYS A 53 5.77 -12.83 8.07
C LYS A 53 5.05 -13.49 9.23
N LEU A 54 3.75 -13.81 9.10
CA LEU A 54 2.98 -14.52 10.11
C LEU A 54 3.56 -15.92 10.34
N VAL A 55 3.81 -16.68 9.29
CA VAL A 55 4.41 -18.01 9.39
C VAL A 55 5.80 -17.95 10.03
N LEU A 56 6.62 -16.97 9.62
CA LEU A 56 7.93 -16.75 10.22
C LEU A 56 7.83 -16.40 11.71
N GLY A 57 6.86 -15.57 12.10
CA GLY A 57 6.63 -15.17 13.49
C GLY A 57 6.11 -16.32 14.38
N ILE A 58 5.18 -17.13 13.88
CA ILE A 58 4.51 -18.19 14.64
C ILE A 58 5.33 -19.49 14.61
N ALA A 59 5.61 -20.00 13.41
CA ALA A 59 6.22 -21.31 13.22
C ALA A 59 7.76 -21.29 13.18
N LYS A 60 8.36 -20.10 13.19
CA LYS A 60 9.82 -19.89 13.04
C LYS A 60 10.40 -20.55 11.77
N LYS A 61 9.55 -20.77 10.76
CA LYS A 61 9.90 -21.35 9.47
C LYS A 61 9.94 -20.28 8.40
N ASP A 62 11.06 -20.17 7.69
CA ASP A 62 11.23 -19.22 6.58
C ASP A 62 10.70 -19.84 5.28
N LEU A 63 9.40 -19.66 5.01
CA LEU A 63 8.75 -20.10 3.77
C LEU A 63 8.90 -19.02 2.68
N ARG A 64 10.11 -18.81 2.17
CA ARG A 64 10.44 -17.78 1.18
C ARG A 64 9.56 -17.82 -0.07
N TRP A 65 9.01 -18.96 -0.43
CA TRP A 65 8.10 -19.08 -1.57
C TRP A 65 6.83 -18.25 -1.42
N LEU A 66 6.34 -18.02 -0.17
CA LEU A 66 5.21 -17.12 0.10
C LEU A 66 5.53 -15.66 -0.18
N ASN A 67 6.80 -15.25 -0.01
CA ASN A 67 7.23 -13.87 -0.28
C ASN A 67 7.60 -13.63 -1.75
N LYS A 68 7.93 -14.68 -2.51
CA LYS A 68 8.33 -14.55 -3.93
C LYS A 68 7.27 -13.86 -4.81
N PRO A 69 5.95 -14.15 -4.68
CA PRO A 69 4.93 -13.50 -5.50
C PRO A 69 4.73 -12.01 -5.21
N PHE A 70 5.16 -11.51 -4.05
CA PHE A 70 4.92 -10.13 -3.63
C PHE A 70 5.37 -9.11 -4.68
N VAL A 71 6.64 -9.14 -5.08
CA VAL A 71 7.18 -8.14 -6.02
C VAL A 71 6.53 -8.21 -7.40
N PRO A 72 6.44 -9.37 -8.07
CA PRO A 72 5.82 -9.42 -9.40
C PRO A 72 4.32 -9.09 -9.35
N MET A 73 3.57 -9.51 -8.33
CA MET A 73 2.16 -9.17 -8.20
C MET A 73 1.94 -7.68 -7.95
N MET A 74 2.74 -7.06 -7.08
CA MET A 74 2.69 -5.61 -6.86
C MET A 74 3.04 -4.84 -8.13
N ALA A 75 4.12 -5.20 -8.81
CA ALA A 75 4.56 -4.52 -10.02
C ALA A 75 3.52 -4.62 -11.15
N SER A 76 3.01 -5.83 -11.43
CA SER A 76 1.97 -6.03 -12.44
C SER A 76 0.65 -5.38 -12.05
N GLY A 77 0.27 -5.44 -10.77
CA GLY A 77 -0.92 -4.77 -10.25
C GLY A 77 -0.86 -3.26 -10.47
N PHE A 78 0.22 -2.59 -10.04
CA PHE A 78 0.39 -1.16 -10.27
C PHE A 78 0.47 -0.78 -11.75
N LEU A 79 1.10 -1.61 -12.59
CA LEU A 79 1.11 -1.39 -14.03
C LEU A 79 -0.31 -1.42 -14.63
N LEU A 80 -1.14 -2.37 -14.23
CA LEU A 80 -2.54 -2.45 -14.66
C LEU A 80 -3.37 -1.26 -14.18
N LEU A 81 -3.16 -0.80 -12.94
CA LEU A 81 -3.78 0.42 -12.42
C LEU A 81 -3.41 1.62 -13.28
N LEU A 82 -2.13 1.80 -13.59
CA LEU A 82 -1.64 2.89 -14.43
C LEU A 82 -2.22 2.83 -15.84
N ILE A 83 -2.18 1.67 -16.48
CA ILE A 83 -2.76 1.49 -17.83
C ILE A 83 -4.26 1.81 -17.83
N SER A 84 -4.98 1.37 -16.78
CA SER A 84 -6.40 1.65 -16.64
C SER A 84 -6.69 3.14 -16.51
N LEU A 85 -5.90 3.88 -15.73
CA LEU A 85 -6.04 5.34 -15.60
C LEU A 85 -5.74 6.06 -16.91
N ILE A 86 -4.70 5.64 -17.66
CA ILE A 86 -4.36 6.21 -18.96
C ILE A 86 -5.49 5.93 -19.96
N ALA A 87 -5.98 4.69 -20.03
CA ALA A 87 -7.07 4.31 -20.93
C ALA A 87 -8.40 5.01 -20.60
N GLY A 88 -8.63 5.29 -19.34
CA GLY A 88 -9.82 5.99 -18.84
C GLY A 88 -9.67 7.51 -18.73
N PHE A 89 -8.54 8.08 -19.11
CA PHE A 89 -8.19 9.48 -18.83
C PHE A 89 -9.28 10.47 -19.27
N GLY A 90 -9.83 10.33 -20.46
CA GLY A 90 -10.89 11.20 -21.00
C GLY A 90 -12.27 11.00 -20.36
N LYS A 91 -12.45 9.98 -19.51
CA LYS A 91 -13.72 9.68 -18.82
C LYS A 91 -13.71 10.12 -17.36
N ILE A 92 -12.57 10.61 -16.86
CA ILE A 92 -12.39 11.03 -15.47
C ILE A 92 -12.67 12.54 -15.39
N ASP A 93 -13.53 12.93 -14.46
CA ASP A 93 -13.69 14.34 -14.11
C ASP A 93 -12.49 14.83 -13.27
N TRP A 94 -11.44 15.25 -13.96
CA TRP A 94 -10.21 15.72 -13.33
C TRP A 94 -10.42 17.01 -12.52
N ALA A 95 -11.39 17.84 -12.89
CA ALA A 95 -11.70 19.06 -12.11
C ALA A 95 -12.33 18.67 -10.78
N GLY A 96 -13.31 17.76 -10.77
CA GLY A 96 -13.91 17.22 -9.55
C GLY A 96 -12.90 16.48 -8.69
N VAL A 97 -12.05 15.61 -9.26
CA VAL A 97 -10.99 14.92 -8.54
C VAL A 97 -10.01 15.92 -7.91
N GLY A 98 -9.59 16.95 -8.66
CA GLY A 98 -8.72 18.00 -8.13
C GLY A 98 -9.35 18.75 -6.97
N ALA A 99 -10.60 19.18 -7.11
CA ALA A 99 -11.36 19.88 -6.06
C ALA A 99 -11.49 19.00 -4.80
N ALA A 100 -11.76 17.70 -4.95
CA ALA A 100 -11.84 16.76 -3.84
C ALA A 100 -10.51 16.60 -3.11
N ILE A 101 -9.39 16.47 -3.84
CA ILE A 101 -8.04 16.32 -3.25
C ILE A 101 -7.64 17.58 -2.46
N ILE A 102 -7.93 18.79 -2.98
CA ILE A 102 -7.55 20.05 -2.31
C ILE A 102 -8.51 20.47 -1.22
N SER A 103 -9.65 19.78 -1.04
CA SER A 103 -10.59 20.06 0.04
C SER A 103 -9.98 19.76 1.43
N VAL A 104 -10.39 20.53 2.44
CA VAL A 104 -10.01 20.25 3.84
C VAL A 104 -11.04 19.30 4.45
N PRO A 105 -10.60 18.20 5.13
CA PRO A 105 -9.24 17.87 5.55
C PRO A 105 -8.41 16.99 4.59
N SER A 106 -8.95 16.60 3.42
CA SER A 106 -8.31 15.65 2.48
C SER A 106 -6.89 16.03 2.11
N ILE A 107 -6.66 17.31 1.78
CA ILE A 107 -5.34 17.81 1.37
C ILE A 107 -4.27 17.54 2.45
N LEU A 108 -4.62 17.64 3.74
CA LEU A 108 -3.68 17.41 4.82
C LEU A 108 -3.25 15.94 4.88
N PHE A 109 -4.20 15.02 4.68
CA PHE A 109 -3.93 13.59 4.63
C PHE A 109 -3.12 13.18 3.40
N PHE A 110 -3.43 13.74 2.23
CA PHE A 110 -2.65 13.49 1.02
C PHE A 110 -1.23 14.05 1.13
N ALA A 111 -1.05 15.25 1.69
CA ALA A 111 0.27 15.83 1.94
C ALA A 111 1.07 14.97 2.93
N ALA A 112 0.45 14.50 4.01
CA ALA A 112 1.07 13.59 4.97
C ALA A 112 1.48 12.26 4.31
N TRP A 113 0.61 11.68 3.48
CA TRP A 113 0.91 10.46 2.72
C TRP A 113 2.12 10.65 1.80
N ILE A 114 2.15 11.71 0.99
CA ILE A 114 3.27 12.01 0.08
C ILE A 114 4.56 12.19 0.88
N GLY A 115 4.53 12.96 1.97
CA GLY A 115 5.67 13.18 2.83
C GLY A 115 6.22 11.89 3.45
N LEU A 116 5.32 11.04 3.98
CA LEU A 116 5.70 9.75 4.57
C LEU A 116 6.24 8.76 3.53
N MET A 117 5.67 8.72 2.32
CA MET A 117 6.17 7.85 1.25
C MET A 117 7.52 8.36 0.71
N GLY A 118 7.72 9.66 0.60
CA GLY A 118 9.02 10.25 0.26
C GLY A 118 10.08 9.94 1.33
N PHE A 119 9.72 10.11 2.62
CA PHE A 119 10.59 9.74 3.73
C PHE A 119 10.91 8.24 3.75
N MET A 120 9.93 7.38 3.47
CA MET A 120 10.13 5.94 3.34
C MET A 120 11.13 5.61 2.24
N GLY A 121 11.04 6.26 1.07
CA GLY A 121 11.99 6.08 -0.03
C GLY A 121 13.40 6.45 0.38
N TRP A 122 13.58 7.62 1.02
CA TRP A 122 14.86 8.06 1.57
C TRP A 122 15.39 7.09 2.64
N TYR A 123 14.53 6.68 3.58
CA TYR A 123 14.89 5.75 4.66
C TYR A 123 15.38 4.41 4.11
N ARG A 124 14.66 3.83 3.15
CA ARG A 124 15.03 2.57 2.50
C ARG A 124 16.38 2.66 1.78
N LYS A 125 16.65 3.77 1.14
CA LYS A 125 17.91 3.98 0.41
C LYS A 125 19.11 4.15 1.36
N ASN A 126 18.94 4.82 2.49
CA ASN A 126 20.05 5.31 3.30
C ASN A 126 20.22 4.61 4.66
N LYS A 127 19.15 4.05 5.23
CA LYS A 127 19.14 3.55 6.61
C LYS A 127 18.61 2.12 6.76
N PHE A 128 17.83 1.63 5.79
CA PHE A 128 17.15 0.35 5.90
C PHE A 128 18.12 -0.83 5.81
N ARG A 129 18.01 -1.76 6.77
CA ARG A 129 18.74 -3.04 6.80
C ARG A 129 17.74 -4.18 6.92
N ASN A 130 17.78 -5.09 5.96
CA ASN A 130 16.85 -6.22 5.89
C ASN A 130 16.97 -7.20 7.06
N ASP A 131 18.16 -7.28 7.65
CA ASP A 131 18.52 -8.16 8.75
C ASP A 131 18.22 -7.57 10.13
N ASP A 132 17.92 -6.26 10.20
CA ASP A 132 17.66 -5.54 11.44
C ASP A 132 16.16 -5.42 11.72
N ALA A 133 15.72 -5.94 12.89
CA ALA A 133 14.33 -5.89 13.32
C ALA A 133 13.83 -4.46 13.55
N ALA A 134 14.66 -3.58 14.13
CA ALA A 134 14.28 -2.18 14.39
C ALA A 134 14.05 -1.42 13.08
N SER A 135 14.91 -1.67 12.10
CA SER A 135 14.77 -1.11 10.75
C SER A 135 13.48 -1.56 10.05
N ASN A 136 13.13 -2.84 10.20
CA ASN A 136 11.87 -3.38 9.69
C ASN A 136 10.65 -2.78 10.39
N TRP A 137 10.67 -2.63 11.72
CA TRP A 137 9.60 -1.99 12.48
C TRP A 137 9.39 -0.55 12.03
N THR A 138 10.46 0.25 11.94
CA THR A 138 10.39 1.64 11.49
C THR A 138 9.76 1.73 10.10
N ALA A 139 10.22 0.92 9.16
CA ALA A 139 9.68 0.89 7.81
C ALA A 139 8.19 0.52 7.77
N GLN A 140 7.75 -0.45 8.58
CA GLN A 140 6.35 -0.86 8.60
C GLN A 140 5.45 0.17 9.26
N ILE A 141 5.88 0.83 10.33
CA ILE A 141 5.11 1.90 10.97
C ILE A 141 4.92 3.08 9.99
N ILE A 142 5.98 3.52 9.33
CA ILE A 142 5.89 4.60 8.34
C ILE A 142 4.90 4.23 7.22
N ASN A 143 5.00 2.99 6.71
CA ASN A 143 4.11 2.51 5.67
C ASN A 143 2.65 2.42 6.16
N ALA A 144 2.42 1.89 7.37
CA ALA A 144 1.08 1.77 7.96
C ALA A 144 0.43 3.15 8.13
N VAL A 145 1.14 4.10 8.73
CA VAL A 145 0.64 5.48 8.90
C VAL A 145 0.39 6.13 7.54
N GLY A 146 1.33 6.00 6.59
CA GLY A 146 1.17 6.56 5.26
C GLY A 146 -0.04 6.02 4.52
N GLN A 147 -0.23 4.70 4.46
CA GLN A 147 -1.40 4.11 3.79
C GLN A 147 -2.73 4.43 4.50
N THR A 148 -2.71 4.59 5.82
CA THR A 148 -3.88 5.07 6.57
C THR A 148 -4.19 6.53 6.23
N CYS A 149 -3.18 7.40 6.09
CA CYS A 149 -3.39 8.77 5.62
C CYS A 149 -3.98 8.79 4.19
N LEU A 150 -3.49 7.95 3.27
CA LEU A 150 -4.09 7.81 1.95
C LEU A 150 -5.57 7.46 2.02
N LEU A 151 -5.92 6.44 2.82
CA LEU A 151 -7.31 6.02 3.01
C LEU A 151 -8.17 7.16 3.56
N LEU A 152 -7.71 7.85 4.61
CA LEU A 152 -8.43 8.99 5.18
C LEU A 152 -8.58 10.13 4.17
N GLY A 153 -7.52 10.45 3.41
CA GLY A 153 -7.58 11.42 2.33
C GLY A 153 -8.68 11.10 1.31
N ILE A 154 -8.80 9.84 0.90
CA ILE A 154 -9.85 9.38 -0.04
C ILE A 154 -11.24 9.42 0.59
N LEU A 155 -11.39 9.02 1.86
CA LEU A 155 -12.66 9.05 2.57
C LEU A 155 -13.22 10.47 2.73
N PHE A 156 -12.35 11.43 3.04
CA PHE A 156 -12.75 12.83 3.19
C PHE A 156 -12.86 13.60 1.87
N ALA A 157 -12.32 13.05 0.78
CA ALA A 157 -12.44 13.61 -0.57
C ALA A 157 -13.80 13.29 -1.21
N GLY A 158 -14.64 12.56 -0.58
CA GLY A 158 -15.86 12.23 -1.20
C GLY A 158 -16.93 11.68 -0.50
#